data_2e411ba5e8397909a188dac4993f607d
#
_entry.id   2e411ba5e8397909a188dac4993f607d
#
_cell.length_a   1.000
_cell.length_b   1.000
_cell.length_c   1.000
_cell.angle_alpha   90.00
_cell.angle_beta   90.00
_cell.angle_gamma   90.00
#
_symmetry.space_group_name_H-M   'P 1'
#
loop_
_entity.id
_entity.type
_entity.pdbx_description
1 polymer ?
#
loop_
_entity_poly.entity_id
_entity_poly.type
_entity_poly.pdbx_seq_one_letter_code
_entity_poly.pdbx_strand_id
1 'polypeptide(L)' 'MTTGDIVQLRSGGPKMTIQRVIGTDTSNFGLKAADEYLKMRGFTDGDVICQWFEANTLRDGTFKTSSLLLADQASENLV' A
#
# COMPACT_ATOMS: atom_id res chain seq x y z
N MET A 1 6.06 6.20 -3.74
CA MET A 1 5.81 4.84 -3.21
C MET A 1 5.45 3.94 -4.36
N THR A 2 6.07 2.78 -4.41
CA THR A 2 5.85 1.81 -5.49
C THR A 2 5.66 0.42 -4.92
N THR A 3 5.21 -0.51 -5.76
CA THR A 3 5.06 -1.92 -5.38
C THR A 3 6.38 -2.46 -4.84
N GLY A 4 6.30 -3.14 -3.71
CA GLY A 4 7.47 -3.71 -3.04
C GLY A 4 8.07 -2.82 -1.96
N ASP A 5 7.72 -1.55 -1.90
CA ASP A 5 8.21 -0.67 -0.84
C ASP A 5 7.64 -1.09 0.51
N ILE A 6 8.44 -0.91 1.55
CA ILE A 6 8.01 -1.13 2.92
C ILE A 6 7.54 0.19 3.50
N VAL A 7 6.33 0.21 4.03
CA VAL A 7 5.69 1.41 4.57
C VAL A 7 5.10 1.14 5.94
N GLN A 8 4.78 2.22 6.63
CA GLN A 8 4.17 2.15 7.95
C GLN A 8 3.24 3.35 8.10
N LEU A 9 2.14 3.19 8.81
CA LEU A 9 1.28 4.31 9.13
C LEU A 9 2.06 5.34 9.95
N ARG A 10 1.81 6.62 9.68
CA ARG A 10 2.48 7.71 10.41
C ARG A 10 2.22 7.63 11.91
N SER A 11 1.07 7.10 12.29
CA SER A 11 0.68 6.93 13.69
C SER A 11 1.30 5.70 14.36
N GLY A 12 2.03 4.89 13.61
CA GLY A 12 2.63 3.65 14.13
C GLY A 12 1.93 2.42 13.58
N GLY A 13 2.22 1.27 14.18
CA GLY A 13 1.65 0.00 13.74
C GLY A 13 2.66 -0.85 12.99
N PRO A 14 2.23 -1.95 12.35
CA PRO A 14 3.15 -2.87 11.69
C PRO A 14 3.72 -2.29 10.42
N LYS A 15 4.88 -2.77 10.03
CA LYS A 15 5.44 -2.48 8.72
C LYS A 15 4.67 -3.29 7.69
N MET A 16 4.41 -2.68 6.54
CA MET A 16 3.59 -3.27 5.48
C MET A 16 4.33 -3.19 4.16
N THR A 17 4.03 -4.12 3.26
CA THR A 17 4.58 -4.12 1.90
C THR A 17 3.51 -3.62 0.94
N ILE A 18 3.86 -2.68 0.09
CA ILE A 18 2.95 -2.22 -0.96
C ILE A 18 2.78 -3.33 -1.98
N GLN A 19 1.56 -3.80 -2.12
CA GLN A 19 1.20 -4.83 -3.09
C GLN A 19 0.91 -4.20 -4.46
N ARG A 20 0.22 -3.07 -4.48
CA ARG A 20 -0.19 -2.40 -5.72
C ARG A 20 -0.48 -0.93 -5.45
N VAL A 21 -0.26 -0.11 -6.47
CA VAL A 21 -0.59 1.31 -6.44
C VAL A 21 -1.80 1.55 -7.34
N ILE A 22 -2.82 2.20 -6.82
CA ILE A 22 -4.07 2.44 -7.55
C ILE A 22 -3.77 3.30 -8.78
N GLY A 23 -4.28 2.87 -9.93
CA GLY A 23 -4.18 3.61 -11.16
C GLY A 23 -2.92 3.38 -11.98
N THR A 24 -1.97 2.58 -11.50
CA THR A 24 -0.71 2.37 -12.21
C THR A 24 -0.75 1.20 -13.19
N ASP A 25 -1.60 0.22 -12.97
CA ASP A 25 -1.71 -0.94 -13.85
C ASP A 25 -3.11 -0.97 -14.45
N THR A 26 -3.24 -0.39 -15.63
CA THR A 26 -4.51 -0.33 -16.35
C THR A 26 -4.58 -1.33 -17.50
N SER A 27 -3.55 -2.14 -17.69
CA SER A 27 -3.53 -3.15 -18.75
C SER A 27 -4.42 -4.34 -18.43
N ASN A 28 -4.73 -4.57 -17.16
CA ASN A 28 -5.57 -5.67 -16.71
C ASN A 28 -6.96 -5.14 -16.37
N PHE A 29 -7.98 -5.64 -17.08
CA PHE A 29 -9.35 -5.18 -16.90
C PHE A 29 -9.85 -5.42 -15.46
N GLY A 30 -9.51 -6.54 -14.87
CA GLY A 30 -9.90 -6.84 -13.49
C GLY A 30 -9.33 -5.86 -12.49
N LEU A 31 -8.05 -5.48 -12.65
CA LEU A 31 -7.42 -4.49 -11.78
C LEU A 31 -8.01 -3.11 -11.99
N LYS A 32 -8.34 -2.76 -13.23
CA LYS A 32 -9.00 -1.49 -13.51
C LYS A 32 -10.36 -1.40 -12.83
N ALA A 33 -11.14 -2.48 -12.88
CA ALA A 33 -12.43 -2.53 -12.20
C ALA A 33 -12.29 -2.42 -10.69
N ALA A 34 -11.28 -3.06 -10.12
CA ALA A 34 -10.99 -2.96 -8.68
C ALA A 34 -10.62 -1.53 -8.29
N ASP A 35 -9.81 -0.86 -9.11
CA ASP A 35 -9.42 0.52 -8.85
C ASP A 35 -10.63 1.46 -8.90
N GLU A 36 -11.53 1.26 -9.86
CA GLU A 36 -12.77 2.04 -9.95
C GLU A 36 -13.61 1.87 -8.69
N TYR A 37 -13.71 0.65 -8.18
CA TYR A 37 -14.44 0.39 -6.95
C TYR A 37 -13.83 1.14 -5.78
N LEU A 38 -12.50 1.12 -5.66
CA LEU A 38 -11.81 1.82 -4.58
C LEU A 38 -11.97 3.34 -4.69
N LYS A 39 -11.96 3.87 -5.90
CA LYS A 39 -12.21 5.29 -6.12
C LYS A 39 -13.61 5.70 -5.65
N MET A 40 -14.59 4.84 -5.85
CA MET A 40 -15.94 5.07 -5.35
C MET A 40 -15.99 5.13 -3.83
N ARG A 41 -15.04 4.51 -3.16
CA ARG A 41 -14.94 4.52 -1.70
C ARG A 41 -14.11 5.68 -1.17
N GLY A 42 -13.63 6.57 -2.03
CA GLY A 42 -12.90 7.75 -1.64
C GLY A 42 -11.38 7.70 -1.84
N PHE A 43 -10.86 6.62 -2.39
CA PHE A 43 -9.45 6.53 -2.73
C PHE A 43 -9.20 7.13 -4.10
N THR A 44 -7.95 7.52 -4.34
CA THR A 44 -7.55 8.17 -5.60
C THR A 44 -6.32 7.50 -6.18
N ASP A 45 -5.99 7.86 -7.42
CA ASP A 45 -4.76 7.37 -8.04
C ASP A 45 -3.57 7.74 -7.16
N GLY A 46 -2.67 6.80 -7.00
CA GLY A 46 -1.49 6.97 -6.14
C GLY A 46 -1.67 6.42 -4.74
N ASP A 47 -2.89 6.17 -4.30
CA ASP A 47 -3.12 5.48 -3.03
C ASP A 47 -2.75 4.00 -3.20
N VAL A 48 -2.48 3.32 -2.09
CA VAL A 48 -1.80 2.02 -2.16
C VAL A 48 -2.56 0.94 -1.41
N ILE A 49 -2.41 -0.29 -1.91
CA ILE A 49 -2.89 -1.49 -1.26
C ILE A 49 -1.68 -2.17 -0.65
N CYS A 50 -1.73 -2.40 0.66
CA CYS A 50 -0.61 -2.96 1.41
C CYS A 50 -0.98 -4.29 2.04
N GLN A 51 0.04 -5.11 2.28
CA GLN A 51 -0.09 -6.38 2.99
C GLN A 51 0.86 -6.39 4.18
N TRP A 52 0.45 -7.07 5.25
CA TRP A 52 1.30 -7.26 6.42
C TRP A 52 0.89 -8.54 7.14
N PHE A 53 1.77 -9.02 8.02
CA PHE A 53 1.46 -10.16 8.87
C PHE A 53 1.06 -9.69 10.26
N GLU A 54 0.01 -10.29 10.78
CA GLU A 54 -0.45 -10.09 12.14
C GLU A 54 -0.65 -11.46 12.76
N ALA A 55 0.18 -11.81 13.74
CA ALA A 55 0.14 -13.11 14.40
C ALA A 55 0.09 -14.27 13.41
N ASN A 56 0.98 -14.26 12.42
CA ASN A 56 1.09 -15.27 11.36
C ASN A 56 -0.08 -15.29 10.37
N THR A 57 -0.97 -14.32 10.43
CA THR A 57 -2.07 -14.18 9.47
C THR A 57 -1.76 -13.04 8.52
N LEU A 58 -1.84 -13.31 7.22
CA LEU A 58 -1.66 -12.27 6.21
C LEU A 58 -2.89 -11.38 6.18
N ARG A 59 -2.67 -10.10 6.34
CA ARG A 59 -3.70 -9.07 6.27
C ARG A 59 -3.45 -8.15 5.10
N ASP A 60 -4.47 -7.47 4.63
CA ASP A 60 -4.32 -6.42 3.63
C ASP A 60 -5.27 -5.27 3.91
N GLY A 61 -4.99 -4.15 3.27
CA GLY A 61 -5.84 -2.97 3.38
C GLY A 61 -5.40 -1.91 2.39
N THR A 62 -6.29 -0.96 2.13
CA THR A 62 -6.04 0.16 1.23
C THR A 62 -5.84 1.41 2.05
N PHE A 63 -4.79 2.17 1.74
CA PHE A 63 -4.42 3.35 2.52
C PHE A 63 -4.15 4.52 1.62
N LYS A 64 -4.43 5.72 2.13
CA LYS A 64 -4.01 6.94 1.45
C LYS A 64 -2.52 7.15 1.64
N THR A 65 -1.83 7.49 0.56
CA THR A 65 -0.39 7.72 0.58
C THR A 65 0.00 8.73 1.65
N SER A 66 -0.82 9.74 1.87
CA SER A 66 -0.56 10.77 2.87
C SER A 66 -0.52 10.23 4.30
N SER A 67 -1.05 9.05 4.54
CA SER A 67 -1.06 8.44 5.87
C SER A 67 0.16 7.58 6.14
N LEU A 68 1.06 7.42 5.16
CA LEU A 68 2.15 6.45 5.22
C LEU A 68 3.52 7.12 5.20
N LEU A 69 4.49 6.39 5.78
CA LEU A 69 5.91 6.71 5.70
C LEU A 69 6.64 5.54 5.04
N LEU A 70 7.69 5.83 4.30
CA LEU A 70 8.60 4.79 3.82
C LEU A 70 9.43 4.29 5.01
N ALA A 71 9.35 3.01 5.30
CA ALA A 71 9.97 2.43 6.48
C ALA A 71 11.27 1.70 6.20
N ASP A 72 11.45 1.14 5.00
CA ASP A 72 12.63 0.35 4.69
C ASP A 72 13.90 1.18 4.57
N GLN A 73 13.78 2.46 4.23
CA GLN A 73 14.94 3.35 4.14
C GLN A 73 15.63 3.51 5.50
N ALA A 74 14.87 3.54 6.58
CA ALA A 74 15.44 3.61 7.90
C ALA A 74 16.24 2.33 8.22
N SER A 75 15.77 1.19 7.76
CA SER A 75 16.46 -0.09 7.97
C SER A 75 17.77 -0.14 7.21
N GLU A 76 17.82 0.39 6.00
CA GLU A 76 19.04 0.42 5.21
C GLU A 76 20.11 1.29 5.83
N ASN A 77 19.71 2.36 6.47
CA ASN A 77 20.65 3.29 7.09
C ASN A 77 21.35 2.71 8.32
N LEU A 78 20.88 1.58 8.81
CA LEU A 78 21.46 0.91 9.96
C LEU A 78 22.57 -0.06 9.58
N VAL A 79 22.78 -0.26 8.32
CA VAL A 79 23.73 -1.27 7.82
C VAL A 79 25.10 -0.67 7.54
#